data_2786589ad31fe59393e82a33ba5c785e
#
_entry.id   2786589ad31fe59393e82a33ba5c785e
#
_cell.length_a   1.000
_cell.length_b   1.000
_cell.length_c   1.000
_cell.angle_alpha   90.00
_cell.angle_beta   90.00
_cell.angle_gamma   90.00
#
_symmetry.space_group_name_H-M   'P 1'
#
loop_
_entity.id
_entity.type
_entity.pdbx_description
1 polymer ?
#
loop_
_entity_poly.entity_id
_entity_poly.type
_entity_poly.pdbx_seq_one_letter_code
_entity_poly.pdbx_strand_id
1 'polypeptide(L)'
;EVEIDGNETPLKAIGKGLYDKNGNLVTLKGINFGNWLIQEGWLSTTSLGYLKNDKGEPKEVNENGIITGYEEVYQEELIEALKNNKNLTQEQVNTLWNVYYSSYIQEQDYINVKEMGFNCIRLPMYYRNFMEGEDDNLSMKDNAFDILDDFLENCKNNNLYAILDMHGVVGGANGYEHSGTRKFDFWKNEIYQNEMILLWENIAKHYIQDRPDLIETIATYDIINEPCQEGSRNTEKAQWIIMDKIYQAIRKIDKKHVITFEGCWYYSSFPNPKDYGWENVMYEIHLYNWSSISYDLFFAFHDFLFSFHDYNVPYYV
;
A
#
# COMPACT_ATOMS: atom_id res chain seq x y z
N GLU A 1 -27.31 -17.71 6.60
CA GLU A 1 -26.76 -16.82 7.63
C GLU A 1 -25.32 -17.25 7.85
N VAL A 2 -24.39 -16.30 7.76
CA VAL A 2 -22.97 -16.53 8.01
C VAL A 2 -22.76 -16.31 9.51
N GLU A 3 -22.46 -17.38 10.25
CA GLU A 3 -22.07 -17.24 11.67
C GLU A 3 -20.67 -16.60 11.74
N ILE A 4 -20.60 -15.40 12.31
CA ILE A 4 -19.36 -14.71 12.64
C ILE A 4 -19.24 -14.71 14.15
N ASP A 5 -18.13 -15.22 14.66
CA ASP A 5 -17.84 -15.19 16.08
C ASP A 5 -17.74 -13.75 16.57
N GLY A 6 -18.69 -13.36 17.40
CA GLY A 6 -19.11 -11.97 17.65
C GLY A 6 -18.21 -11.10 18.52
N ASN A 7 -16.93 -11.40 18.66
CA ASN A 7 -16.01 -10.58 19.44
C ASN A 7 -14.99 -9.88 18.55
N GLU A 8 -15.22 -8.56 18.34
CA GLU A 8 -14.22 -7.59 17.87
C GLU A 8 -13.50 -8.01 16.58
N THR A 9 -14.24 -8.27 15.52
CA THR A 9 -13.62 -8.54 14.24
C THR A 9 -13.90 -7.40 13.28
N PRO A 10 -12.87 -6.92 12.60
CA PRO A 10 -13.03 -6.10 11.41
C PRO A 10 -13.82 -6.89 10.36
N LEU A 11 -13.53 -6.71 9.12
CA LEU A 11 -14.13 -7.50 8.06
C LEU A 11 -13.55 -8.92 8.06
N LYS A 12 -14.36 -9.86 7.55
CA LYS A 12 -13.96 -11.25 7.35
C LYS A 12 -14.21 -11.67 5.91
N ALA A 13 -13.20 -12.28 5.31
CA ALA A 13 -13.31 -12.87 3.98
C ALA A 13 -13.95 -14.26 4.07
N ILE A 14 -15.15 -14.44 3.51
CA ILE A 14 -15.86 -15.70 3.47
C ILE A 14 -16.35 -15.95 2.05
N GLY A 15 -15.83 -16.98 1.42
CA GLY A 15 -16.09 -17.19 0.00
C GLY A 15 -15.63 -15.98 -0.81
N LYS A 16 -16.47 -15.47 -1.68
CA LYS A 16 -16.18 -14.29 -2.52
C LYS A 16 -16.61 -12.95 -1.90
N GLY A 17 -16.99 -12.92 -0.63
CA GLY A 17 -17.49 -11.73 0.03
C GLY A 17 -16.69 -11.32 1.24
N LEU A 18 -16.76 -10.02 1.56
CA LEU A 18 -16.36 -9.46 2.83
C LEU A 18 -17.59 -9.26 3.69
N TYR A 19 -17.50 -9.62 4.95
CA TYR A 19 -18.64 -9.52 5.89
C TYR A 19 -18.22 -8.79 7.15
N ASP A 20 -19.12 -7.94 7.66
CA ASP A 20 -18.95 -7.29 8.94
C ASP A 20 -19.23 -8.26 10.12
N LYS A 21 -19.01 -7.79 11.34
CA LYS A 21 -19.28 -8.55 12.58
C LYS A 21 -20.73 -9.01 12.76
N ASN A 22 -21.68 -8.41 12.03
CA ASN A 22 -23.09 -8.77 12.08
C ASN A 22 -23.47 -9.73 10.94
N GLY A 23 -22.53 -10.17 10.11
CA GLY A 23 -22.78 -11.02 8.95
C GLY A 23 -23.34 -10.31 7.74
N ASN A 24 -23.28 -8.98 7.69
CA ASN A 24 -23.70 -8.21 6.52
C ASN A 24 -22.57 -8.18 5.48
N LEU A 25 -22.95 -8.39 4.22
CA LEU A 25 -22.01 -8.23 3.10
C LEU A 25 -21.57 -6.77 2.98
N VAL A 26 -20.27 -6.55 2.94
CA VAL A 26 -19.65 -5.23 2.77
C VAL A 26 -18.99 -5.15 1.41
N THR A 27 -19.33 -4.11 0.65
CA THR A 27 -18.60 -3.73 -0.56
C THR A 27 -17.76 -2.50 -0.24
N LEU A 28 -16.45 -2.63 -0.34
CA LEU A 28 -15.53 -1.49 -0.17
C LEU A 28 -15.63 -0.59 -1.41
N LYS A 29 -15.89 0.69 -1.16
CA LYS A 29 -15.89 1.75 -2.18
C LYS A 29 -15.09 2.91 -1.62
N GLY A 30 -13.95 3.22 -2.23
CA GLY A 30 -13.04 4.16 -1.63
C GLY A 30 -12.16 4.89 -2.61
N ILE A 31 -11.23 5.61 -2.03
CA ILE A 31 -10.17 6.33 -2.72
C ILE A 31 -8.83 6.06 -2.04
N ASN A 32 -7.74 6.30 -2.77
CA ASN A 32 -6.40 6.32 -2.19
C ASN A 32 -6.09 7.70 -1.63
N PHE A 33 -5.55 7.79 -0.41
CA PHE A 33 -4.86 8.97 0.09
C PHE A 33 -3.39 8.92 -0.38
N GLY A 34 -3.22 8.94 -1.70
CA GLY A 34 -1.91 8.91 -2.36
C GLY A 34 -1.11 10.18 -2.16
N ASN A 35 0.17 10.11 -2.46
CA ASN A 35 1.13 11.22 -2.39
C ASN A 35 1.30 11.84 -0.98
N TRP A 36 0.85 11.18 0.04
CA TRP A 36 0.98 11.63 1.44
C TRP A 36 2.15 10.95 2.17
N LEU A 37 2.04 9.67 2.49
CA LEU A 37 3.08 8.93 3.21
C LEU A 37 4.17 8.34 2.29
N ILE A 38 3.85 8.18 1.02
CA ILE A 38 4.78 7.96 -0.06
C ILE A 38 4.44 8.90 -1.20
N GLN A 39 5.44 9.52 -1.82
CA GLN A 39 5.25 10.51 -2.87
C GLN A 39 5.59 9.92 -4.22
N GLU A 40 4.70 10.17 -5.16
CA GLU A 40 4.85 9.82 -6.56
C GLU A 40 4.99 11.10 -7.40
N GLY A 41 6.03 11.21 -8.20
CA GLY A 41 6.35 12.44 -8.92
C GLY A 41 5.23 12.94 -9.81
N TRP A 42 4.51 12.05 -10.47
CA TRP A 42 3.38 12.39 -11.36
C TRP A 42 2.14 12.91 -10.62
N LEU A 43 1.97 12.60 -9.34
CA LEU A 43 0.91 13.15 -8.48
C LEU A 43 1.27 14.53 -7.94
N SER A 44 2.53 14.97 -8.09
CA SER A 44 2.96 16.27 -7.57
C SER A 44 2.30 17.41 -8.33
N THR A 45 1.70 18.35 -7.60
CA THR A 45 1.11 19.56 -8.16
C THR A 45 2.14 20.61 -8.56
N THR A 46 3.43 20.34 -8.36
CA THR A 46 4.54 21.25 -8.62
C THR A 46 5.55 20.63 -9.57
N SER A 47 6.38 21.48 -10.20
CA SER A 47 7.51 21.01 -11.02
C SER A 47 8.62 20.31 -10.25
N LEU A 48 8.44 20.09 -8.95
CA LEU A 48 9.36 19.35 -8.08
C LEU A 48 9.28 17.83 -8.29
N GLY A 49 8.22 17.35 -8.95
CA GLY A 49 8.05 15.93 -9.25
C GLY A 49 8.99 15.36 -10.31
N TYR A 50 9.77 16.21 -10.99
CA TYR A 50 10.69 15.78 -12.04
C TYR A 50 12.15 16.13 -11.73
N LEU A 51 13.06 15.22 -12.04
CA LEU A 51 14.49 15.50 -12.01
C LEU A 51 14.82 16.66 -12.95
N LYS A 52 15.83 17.45 -12.61
CA LYS A 52 16.25 18.61 -13.41
C LYS A 52 17.56 18.30 -14.12
N ASN A 53 17.67 18.80 -15.34
CA ASN A 53 18.94 18.85 -16.08
C ASN A 53 19.82 20.02 -15.58
N ASP A 54 21.02 20.16 -16.12
CA ASP A 54 21.99 21.23 -15.75
C ASP A 54 21.46 22.66 -15.98
N LYS A 55 20.40 22.81 -16.75
CA LYS A 55 19.75 24.09 -17.02
C LYS A 55 18.57 24.38 -16.08
N GLY A 56 18.25 23.44 -15.17
CA GLY A 56 17.09 23.53 -14.29
C GLY A 56 15.74 23.20 -14.93
N GLU A 57 15.74 22.63 -16.15
CA GLU A 57 14.56 22.17 -16.86
C GLU A 57 14.27 20.70 -16.50
N PRO A 58 13.00 20.21 -16.58
CA PRO A 58 12.70 18.79 -16.40
C PRO A 58 13.54 17.91 -17.32
N LYS A 59 14.11 16.85 -16.76
CA LYS A 59 14.96 15.93 -17.50
C LYS A 59 14.08 15.02 -18.38
N GLU A 60 14.28 15.12 -19.69
CA GLU A 60 13.49 14.40 -20.68
C GLU A 60 13.85 12.91 -20.75
N VAL A 61 12.83 12.07 -20.86
CA VAL A 61 12.94 10.68 -21.29
C VAL A 61 12.80 10.65 -22.80
N ASN A 62 13.83 10.18 -23.49
CA ASN A 62 13.87 10.18 -24.96
C ASN A 62 13.99 8.74 -25.47
N GLU A 63 13.03 8.30 -26.24
CA GLU A 63 13.00 7.01 -26.92
C GLU A 63 13.04 7.22 -28.44
N ASN A 64 14.11 6.76 -29.06
CA ASN A 64 14.30 6.85 -30.52
C ASN A 64 14.16 8.27 -31.10
N GLY A 65 14.57 9.29 -30.35
CA GLY A 65 14.49 10.69 -30.80
C GLY A 65 13.15 11.37 -30.53
N ILE A 66 12.23 10.71 -29.84
CA ILE A 66 10.94 11.26 -29.42
C ILE A 66 10.92 11.39 -27.89
N ILE A 67 10.56 12.59 -27.39
CA ILE A 67 10.35 12.81 -25.96
C ILE A 67 9.07 12.08 -25.58
N THR A 68 9.19 11.07 -24.73
CA THR A 68 8.05 10.25 -24.26
C THR A 68 7.57 10.67 -22.86
N GLY A 69 8.35 11.49 -22.13
CA GLY A 69 8.00 11.97 -20.81
C GLY A 69 9.16 12.70 -20.14
N TYR A 70 9.06 12.79 -18.82
CA TYR A 70 10.11 13.38 -17.98
C TYR A 70 10.48 12.40 -16.87
N GLU A 71 11.76 12.44 -16.45
CA GLU A 71 12.28 11.56 -15.40
C GLU A 71 11.77 12.04 -14.03
N GLU A 72 10.96 11.20 -13.39
CA GLU A 72 10.32 11.51 -12.12
C GLU A 72 11.28 11.41 -10.93
N VAL A 73 10.98 12.16 -9.86
CA VAL A 73 11.69 12.07 -8.58
C VAL A 73 11.06 10.95 -7.75
N TYR A 74 11.88 10.04 -7.28
CA TYR A 74 11.46 8.98 -6.37
C TYR A 74 11.53 9.42 -4.92
N GLN A 75 10.73 8.83 -4.06
CA GLN A 75 10.68 9.15 -2.62
C GLN A 75 12.07 9.10 -1.96
N GLU A 76 12.86 8.07 -2.25
CA GLU A 76 14.22 7.93 -1.71
C GLU A 76 15.12 9.07 -2.16
N GLU A 77 15.08 9.45 -3.43
CA GLU A 77 15.85 10.56 -3.99
C GLU A 77 15.49 11.90 -3.35
N LEU A 78 14.21 12.12 -3.06
CA LEU A 78 13.76 13.33 -2.36
C LEU A 78 14.27 13.36 -0.92
N ILE A 79 14.18 12.24 -0.20
CA ILE A 79 14.70 12.12 1.18
C ILE A 79 16.20 12.40 1.20
N GLU A 80 16.96 11.80 0.29
CA GLU A 80 18.41 12.00 0.20
C GLU A 80 18.78 13.44 -0.21
N ALA A 81 18.05 14.02 -1.16
CA ALA A 81 18.29 15.39 -1.57
C ALA A 81 18.08 16.38 -0.41
N LEU A 82 17.04 16.19 0.39
CA LEU A 82 16.80 17.03 1.58
C LEU A 82 17.86 16.79 2.65
N LYS A 83 18.20 15.55 2.96
CA LYS A 83 19.24 15.18 3.94
C LYS A 83 20.62 15.73 3.58
N ASN A 84 20.96 15.75 2.29
CA ASN A 84 22.25 16.20 1.79
C ASN A 84 22.29 17.70 1.42
N ASN A 85 21.19 18.43 1.61
CA ASN A 85 21.12 19.85 1.29
C ASN A 85 21.90 20.68 2.31
N LYS A 86 23.03 21.22 1.87
CA LYS A 86 23.93 22.03 2.72
C LYS A 86 23.34 23.33 3.25
N ASN A 87 22.20 23.77 2.71
CA ASN A 87 21.49 24.97 3.15
C ASN A 87 20.42 24.69 4.22
N LEU A 88 20.19 23.41 4.55
CA LEU A 88 19.22 23.00 5.54
C LEU A 88 19.92 22.27 6.70
N THR A 89 19.49 22.55 7.92
CA THR A 89 19.84 21.70 9.07
C THR A 89 18.94 20.48 9.12
N GLN A 90 19.35 19.43 9.83
CA GLN A 90 18.49 18.24 10.02
C GLN A 90 17.19 18.61 10.73
N GLU A 91 17.19 19.55 11.65
CA GLU A 91 15.98 20.05 12.33
C GLU A 91 15.02 20.70 11.32
N GLN A 92 15.55 21.48 10.36
CA GLN A 92 14.71 22.08 9.31
C GLN A 92 14.13 21.01 8.38
N VAL A 93 14.90 19.98 8.04
CA VAL A 93 14.41 18.85 7.22
C VAL A 93 13.28 18.11 7.97
N ASN A 94 13.48 17.83 9.25
CA ASN A 94 12.44 17.19 10.07
C ASN A 94 11.19 18.08 10.17
N THR A 95 11.37 19.40 10.33
CA THR A 95 10.26 20.35 10.35
C THR A 95 9.49 20.35 9.03
N LEU A 96 10.18 20.31 7.89
CA LEU A 96 9.54 20.23 6.57
C LEU A 96 8.65 18.98 6.45
N TRP A 97 9.17 17.82 6.84
CA TRP A 97 8.39 16.57 6.81
C TRP A 97 7.19 16.63 7.76
N ASN A 98 7.38 17.13 8.98
CA ASN A 98 6.28 17.24 9.95
C ASN A 98 5.17 18.17 9.43
N VAL A 99 5.55 19.33 8.87
CA VAL A 99 4.58 20.27 8.27
C VAL A 99 3.87 19.62 7.10
N TYR A 100 4.60 18.91 6.22
CA TYR A 100 4.00 18.21 5.09
C TYR A 100 2.98 17.18 5.56
N TYR A 101 3.37 16.26 6.43
CA TYR A 101 2.48 15.20 6.91
C TYR A 101 1.26 15.72 7.66
N SER A 102 1.41 16.79 8.46
CA SER A 102 0.31 17.36 9.22
C SER A 102 -0.61 18.28 8.42
N SER A 103 -0.21 18.71 7.21
CA SER A 103 -0.99 19.66 6.40
C SER A 103 -1.55 19.07 5.11
N TYR A 104 -1.04 17.93 4.64
CA TYR A 104 -1.43 17.36 3.35
C TYR A 104 -2.82 16.73 3.39
N ILE A 105 -3.12 15.95 4.42
CA ILE A 105 -4.45 15.40 4.70
C ILE A 105 -4.99 16.06 5.96
N GLN A 106 -6.23 16.55 5.90
CA GLN A 106 -6.91 17.27 6.96
C GLN A 106 -8.22 16.55 7.33
N GLU A 107 -8.76 16.83 8.51
CA GLU A 107 -10.04 16.29 8.98
C GLU A 107 -11.16 16.43 7.93
N GLN A 108 -11.19 17.57 7.22
CA GLN A 108 -12.18 17.84 6.18
C GLN A 108 -12.11 16.83 5.01
N ASP A 109 -10.95 16.25 4.72
CA ASP A 109 -10.80 15.29 3.62
C ASP A 109 -11.55 13.99 3.92
N TYR A 110 -11.52 13.51 5.16
CA TYR A 110 -12.29 12.34 5.58
C TYR A 110 -13.81 12.59 5.51
N ILE A 111 -14.24 13.78 5.92
CA ILE A 111 -15.64 14.22 5.80
C ILE A 111 -16.05 14.23 4.33
N ASN A 112 -15.23 14.81 3.45
CA ASN A 112 -15.49 14.87 2.01
C ASN A 112 -15.61 13.46 1.41
N VAL A 113 -14.71 12.53 1.78
CA VAL A 113 -14.78 11.12 1.35
C VAL A 113 -16.12 10.50 1.72
N LYS A 114 -16.56 10.71 2.96
CA LYS A 114 -17.85 10.22 3.44
C LYS A 114 -19.04 10.83 2.70
N GLU A 115 -19.01 12.16 2.48
CA GLU A 115 -20.07 12.89 1.77
C GLU A 115 -20.18 12.49 0.30
N MET A 116 -19.08 12.09 -0.34
CA MET A 116 -19.06 11.52 -1.69
C MET A 116 -19.69 10.11 -1.75
N GLY A 117 -20.06 9.52 -0.61
CA GLY A 117 -20.69 8.19 -0.53
C GLY A 117 -19.70 7.03 -0.51
N PHE A 118 -18.41 7.31 -0.29
CA PHE A 118 -17.39 6.28 -0.07
C PHE A 118 -17.44 5.75 1.36
N ASN A 119 -16.94 4.54 1.55
CA ASN A 119 -16.87 3.89 2.88
C ASN A 119 -15.46 3.37 3.21
N CYS A 120 -14.47 3.66 2.37
CA CYS A 120 -13.12 3.15 2.54
C CYS A 120 -12.07 4.16 2.06
N ILE A 121 -10.92 4.18 2.73
CA ILE A 121 -9.70 4.87 2.29
C ILE A 121 -8.57 3.85 2.25
N ARG A 122 -7.87 3.76 1.12
CA ARG A 122 -6.59 3.04 1.02
C ARG A 122 -5.46 4.02 1.31
N LEU A 123 -4.55 3.64 2.19
CA LEU A 123 -3.42 4.46 2.60
C LEU A 123 -2.11 3.85 2.10
N PRO A 124 -1.56 4.37 1.00
CA PRO A 124 -0.21 4.01 0.57
C PRO A 124 0.84 4.48 1.58
N MET A 125 1.63 3.53 2.11
CA MET A 125 2.63 3.75 3.13
C MET A 125 4.03 3.39 2.62
N TYR A 126 5.02 4.01 3.22
CA TYR A 126 6.43 3.73 2.96
C TYR A 126 7.11 3.22 4.23
N TYR A 127 7.94 2.19 4.15
CA TYR A 127 8.57 1.60 5.34
C TYR A 127 9.28 2.64 6.22
N ARG A 128 9.84 3.71 5.61
CA ARG A 128 10.48 4.81 6.34
C ARG A 128 9.51 5.73 7.08
N ASN A 129 8.22 5.56 6.94
CA ASN A 129 7.28 6.21 7.85
C ASN A 129 7.43 5.66 9.27
N PHE A 130 7.76 4.39 9.41
CA PHE A 130 7.82 3.62 10.65
C PHE A 130 9.23 3.35 11.16
N MET A 131 10.18 3.19 10.26
CA MET A 131 11.52 2.74 10.55
C MET A 131 12.57 3.76 10.14
N GLU A 132 13.71 3.75 10.84
CA GLU A 132 14.88 4.59 10.57
C GLU A 132 16.17 3.77 10.66
N GLY A 133 17.25 4.27 10.05
CA GLY A 133 18.53 3.60 9.95
C GLY A 133 18.92 3.28 8.50
N GLU A 134 19.97 2.52 8.32
CA GLU A 134 20.36 1.97 7.03
C GLU A 134 19.49 0.75 6.69
N ASP A 135 19.26 0.49 5.41
CA ASP A 135 18.31 -0.54 4.95
C ASP A 135 18.63 -1.97 5.45
N ASP A 136 19.86 -2.23 5.83
CA ASP A 136 20.32 -3.52 6.40
C ASP A 136 20.37 -3.54 7.93
N ASN A 137 19.97 -2.44 8.59
CA ASN A 137 19.96 -2.30 10.04
C ASN A 137 18.94 -1.23 10.47
N LEU A 138 17.68 -1.55 10.30
CA LEU A 138 16.57 -0.66 10.62
C LEU A 138 16.09 -0.85 12.08
N SER A 139 15.56 0.21 12.65
CA SER A 139 14.85 0.20 13.94
C SER A 139 13.55 0.95 13.84
N MET A 140 12.57 0.56 14.65
CA MET A 140 11.32 1.31 14.76
C MET A 140 11.59 2.70 15.33
N LYS A 141 10.94 3.72 14.76
CA LYS A 141 10.94 5.08 15.33
C LYS A 141 10.14 5.11 16.64
N ASP A 142 10.50 6.02 17.55
CA ASP A 142 9.75 6.23 18.80
C ASP A 142 8.29 6.63 18.55
N ASN A 143 8.03 7.36 17.46
CA ASN A 143 6.71 7.84 17.05
C ASN A 143 6.19 7.11 15.79
N ALA A 144 6.56 5.84 15.59
CA ALA A 144 6.27 5.07 14.39
C ALA A 144 4.79 5.02 14.00
N PHE A 145 3.91 5.02 15.00
CA PHE A 145 2.46 4.84 14.78
C PHE A 145 1.63 6.11 14.88
N ASP A 146 2.21 7.25 15.30
CA ASP A 146 1.44 8.48 15.55
C ASP A 146 0.56 8.89 14.37
N ILE A 147 1.14 8.96 13.16
CA ILE A 147 0.40 9.36 11.96
C ILE A 147 -0.65 8.31 11.57
N LEU A 148 -0.33 7.03 11.73
CA LEU A 148 -1.23 5.94 11.37
C LEU A 148 -2.40 5.84 12.36
N ASP A 149 -2.14 6.07 13.64
CA ASP A 149 -3.19 6.14 14.66
C ASP A 149 -4.14 7.31 14.42
N ASP A 150 -3.60 8.51 14.16
CA ASP A 150 -4.41 9.68 13.80
C ASP A 150 -5.26 9.45 12.55
N PHE A 151 -4.69 8.82 11.53
CA PHE A 151 -5.41 8.43 10.32
C PHE A 151 -6.57 7.48 10.64
N LEU A 152 -6.33 6.44 11.41
CA LEU A 152 -7.34 5.44 11.77
C LEU A 152 -8.42 6.03 12.70
N GLU A 153 -8.06 6.92 13.60
CA GLU A 153 -9.04 7.64 14.42
C GLU A 153 -9.98 8.49 13.56
N ASN A 154 -9.43 9.21 12.60
CA ASN A 154 -10.23 10.00 11.66
C ASN A 154 -11.13 9.10 10.78
N CYS A 155 -10.63 7.95 10.30
CA CYS A 155 -11.45 6.97 9.61
C CYS A 155 -12.60 6.47 10.50
N LYS A 156 -12.31 6.07 11.75
CA LYS A 156 -13.28 5.61 12.73
C LYS A 156 -14.36 6.66 13.00
N ASN A 157 -13.95 7.91 13.23
CA ASN A 157 -14.86 9.01 13.54
C ASN A 157 -15.82 9.34 12.37
N ASN A 158 -15.41 9.03 11.14
CA ASN A 158 -16.21 9.22 9.93
C ASN A 158 -16.88 7.92 9.43
N ASN A 159 -16.83 6.82 10.18
CA ASN A 159 -17.33 5.51 9.78
C ASN A 159 -16.80 5.07 8.40
N LEU A 160 -15.49 5.17 8.22
CA LEU A 160 -14.74 4.73 7.06
C LEU A 160 -13.86 3.53 7.43
N TYR A 161 -13.79 2.56 6.57
CA TYR A 161 -12.78 1.51 6.63
C TYR A 161 -11.44 2.01 6.13
N ALA A 162 -10.36 1.41 6.59
CA ALA A 162 -9.00 1.70 6.15
C ALA A 162 -8.34 0.45 5.57
N ILE A 163 -7.74 0.57 4.39
CA ILE A 163 -6.81 -0.41 3.83
C ILE A 163 -5.40 0.09 4.09
N LEU A 164 -4.61 -0.67 4.83
CA LEU A 164 -3.23 -0.34 5.13
C LEU A 164 -2.32 -0.98 4.08
N ASP A 165 -1.88 -0.18 3.12
CA ASP A 165 -1.11 -0.62 1.97
C ASP A 165 0.38 -0.32 2.14
N MET A 166 1.21 -1.35 2.17
CA MET A 166 2.65 -1.20 2.16
C MET A 166 3.16 -0.98 0.72
N HIS A 167 3.09 0.26 0.29
CA HIS A 167 3.37 0.68 -1.07
C HIS A 167 4.86 0.68 -1.40
N GLY A 168 5.70 1.06 -0.43
CA GLY A 168 7.15 1.04 -0.58
C GLY A 168 7.85 0.22 0.49
N VAL A 169 8.56 -0.81 0.07
CA VAL A 169 9.30 -1.76 0.91
C VAL A 169 10.80 -1.51 0.91
N VAL A 170 11.51 -2.04 1.90
CA VAL A 170 12.99 -1.96 2.01
C VAL A 170 13.64 -2.52 0.74
N GLY A 171 14.51 -1.74 0.12
CA GLY A 171 15.21 -2.14 -1.10
C GLY A 171 14.36 -2.21 -2.38
N GLY A 172 13.09 -1.81 -2.32
CA GLY A 172 12.19 -1.69 -3.47
C GLY A 172 11.64 -3.01 -4.02
N ALA A 173 10.34 -3.03 -4.30
CA ALA A 173 9.61 -4.22 -4.78
C ALA A 173 9.54 -4.32 -6.30
N ASN A 174 9.56 -3.21 -7.03
CA ASN A 174 9.33 -3.22 -8.48
C ASN A 174 10.17 -2.21 -9.27
N GLY A 175 10.88 -1.29 -8.60
CA GLY A 175 11.76 -0.30 -9.24
C GLY A 175 11.04 0.85 -9.94
N TYR A 176 9.70 0.93 -9.83
CA TYR A 176 8.92 2.06 -10.33
C TYR A 176 8.80 3.16 -9.29
N GLU A 177 8.39 4.36 -9.71
CA GLU A 177 8.30 5.56 -8.86
C GLU A 177 7.39 5.36 -7.65
N HIS A 178 6.27 4.68 -7.85
CA HIS A 178 5.31 4.39 -6.77
C HIS A 178 5.87 3.46 -5.69
N SER A 179 6.92 2.67 -5.97
CA SER A 179 7.60 1.89 -4.92
C SER A 179 8.59 2.72 -4.08
N GLY A 180 8.75 4.01 -4.43
CA GLY A 180 9.58 4.98 -3.71
C GLY A 180 11.08 4.90 -4.00
N THR A 181 11.56 3.89 -4.74
CA THR A 181 12.97 3.70 -5.09
C THR A 181 13.14 3.03 -6.44
N ARG A 182 14.25 3.32 -7.13
CA ARG A 182 14.65 2.63 -8.37
C ARG A 182 15.23 1.25 -8.13
N LYS A 183 15.43 0.87 -6.87
CA LYS A 183 15.98 -0.43 -6.47
C LYS A 183 14.96 -1.55 -6.70
N PHE A 184 15.50 -2.75 -6.86
CA PHE A 184 14.73 -3.98 -7.03
C PHE A 184 15.34 -5.13 -6.20
N ASP A 185 15.81 -4.80 -4.99
CA ASP A 185 16.67 -5.68 -4.21
C ASP A 185 15.89 -6.48 -3.16
N PHE A 186 14.66 -6.07 -2.81
CA PHE A 186 13.85 -6.72 -1.77
C PHE A 186 13.75 -8.23 -1.96
N TRP A 187 13.44 -8.68 -3.18
CA TRP A 187 13.21 -10.09 -3.46
C TRP A 187 14.46 -10.98 -3.38
N LYS A 188 15.64 -10.36 -3.46
CA LYS A 188 16.94 -11.04 -3.49
C LYS A 188 17.70 -10.93 -2.16
N ASN A 189 17.24 -10.06 -1.25
CA ASN A 189 17.93 -9.75 0.01
C ASN A 189 17.12 -10.21 1.23
N GLU A 190 17.60 -11.25 1.90
CA GLU A 190 16.93 -11.83 3.07
C GLU A 190 16.89 -10.84 4.25
N ILE A 191 17.88 -9.93 4.39
CA ILE A 191 17.86 -8.91 5.45
C ILE A 191 16.67 -7.98 5.22
N TYR A 192 16.47 -7.47 4.00
CA TYR A 192 15.34 -6.60 3.67
C TYR A 192 13.99 -7.28 3.88
N GLN A 193 13.90 -8.57 3.55
CA GLN A 193 12.69 -9.36 3.81
C GLN A 193 12.41 -9.49 5.32
N ASN A 194 13.44 -9.70 6.13
CA ASN A 194 13.30 -9.80 7.59
C ASN A 194 12.91 -8.45 8.21
N GLU A 195 13.44 -7.33 7.71
CA GLU A 195 13.01 -5.98 8.14
C GLU A 195 11.52 -5.74 7.84
N MET A 196 11.04 -6.15 6.68
CA MET A 196 9.61 -6.03 6.35
C MET A 196 8.72 -6.97 7.17
N ILE A 197 9.19 -8.17 7.48
CA ILE A 197 8.52 -9.09 8.41
C ILE A 197 8.41 -8.44 9.79
N LEU A 198 9.51 -7.90 10.30
CA LEU A 198 9.53 -7.20 11.59
C LEU A 198 8.57 -6.00 11.61
N LEU A 199 8.54 -5.21 10.54
CA LEU A 199 7.61 -4.08 10.44
C LEU A 199 6.15 -4.54 10.52
N TRP A 200 5.76 -5.55 9.75
CA TRP A 200 4.39 -6.07 9.78
C TRP A 200 4.03 -6.73 11.11
N GLU A 201 4.98 -7.41 11.77
CA GLU A 201 4.77 -7.92 13.13
C GLU A 201 4.51 -6.78 14.13
N ASN A 202 5.23 -5.66 14.02
CA ASN A 202 5.02 -4.50 14.88
C ASN A 202 3.68 -3.81 14.61
N ILE A 203 3.28 -3.65 13.33
CA ILE A 203 1.96 -3.10 12.96
C ILE A 203 0.84 -3.99 13.55
N ALA A 204 0.91 -5.30 13.29
CA ALA A 204 -0.10 -6.23 13.81
C ALA A 204 -0.16 -6.23 15.35
N LYS A 205 0.99 -6.20 16.02
CA LYS A 205 1.08 -6.16 17.47
C LYS A 205 0.50 -4.88 18.04
N HIS A 206 0.80 -3.73 17.45
CA HIS A 206 0.31 -2.44 17.88
C HIS A 206 -1.22 -2.41 17.90
N TYR A 207 -1.87 -2.82 16.80
CA TYR A 207 -3.33 -2.80 16.74
C TYR A 207 -4.01 -3.89 17.55
N ILE A 208 -3.39 -5.05 17.72
CA ILE A 208 -3.99 -6.12 18.55
C ILE A 208 -3.81 -5.85 20.06
N GLN A 209 -2.71 -5.19 20.48
CA GLN A 209 -2.35 -5.05 21.89
C GLN A 209 -2.49 -3.63 22.42
N ASP A 210 -2.01 -2.62 21.67
CA ASP A 210 -1.91 -1.26 22.17
C ASP A 210 -3.11 -0.40 21.75
N ARG A 211 -3.66 -0.64 20.53
CA ARG A 211 -4.81 0.09 19.99
C ARG A 211 -5.96 -0.83 19.51
N PRO A 212 -6.46 -1.72 20.38
CA PRO A 212 -7.57 -2.62 20.02
C PRO A 212 -8.86 -1.86 19.69
N ASP A 213 -8.99 -0.61 20.10
CA ASP A 213 -10.10 0.27 19.77
C ASP A 213 -10.18 0.63 18.26
N LEU A 214 -9.12 0.44 17.49
CA LEU A 214 -9.03 0.74 16.06
C LEU A 214 -9.17 -0.50 15.16
N ILE A 215 -9.21 -1.71 15.73
CA ILE A 215 -9.26 -2.97 14.98
C ILE A 215 -10.40 -3.00 13.94
N GLU A 216 -11.60 -2.57 14.33
CA GLU A 216 -12.77 -2.61 13.43
C GLU A 216 -12.69 -1.60 12.28
N THR A 217 -11.80 -0.62 12.37
CA THR A 217 -11.58 0.37 11.32
C THR A 217 -10.68 -0.16 10.21
N ILE A 218 -9.74 -1.05 10.55
CA ILE A 218 -8.82 -1.65 9.58
C ILE A 218 -9.56 -2.75 8.82
N ALA A 219 -9.81 -2.53 7.54
CA ALA A 219 -10.44 -3.51 6.65
C ALA A 219 -9.49 -4.67 6.33
N THR A 220 -8.26 -4.33 5.98
CA THR A 220 -7.24 -5.30 5.59
C THR A 220 -5.82 -4.74 5.68
N TYR A 221 -4.86 -5.63 5.84
CA TYR A 221 -3.44 -5.37 5.61
C TYR A 221 -3.08 -5.77 4.18
N ASP A 222 -2.80 -4.78 3.35
CA ASP A 222 -2.30 -4.96 1.99
C ASP A 222 -0.77 -4.97 2.06
N ILE A 223 -0.21 -6.16 1.98
CA ILE A 223 1.14 -6.41 2.50
C ILE A 223 2.27 -5.92 1.61
N ILE A 224 2.09 -5.86 0.31
CA ILE A 224 3.04 -5.29 -0.67
C ILE A 224 2.30 -4.86 -1.92
N ASN A 225 2.40 -3.59 -2.29
CA ASN A 225 1.86 -3.03 -3.52
C ASN A 225 2.62 -3.53 -4.76
N GLU A 226 1.91 -3.95 -5.78
CA GLU A 226 2.40 -4.32 -7.13
C GLU A 226 3.71 -5.14 -7.11
N PRO A 227 3.71 -6.34 -6.53
CA PRO A 227 4.89 -7.17 -6.37
C PRO A 227 5.33 -7.79 -7.71
N CYS A 228 5.99 -7.00 -8.56
CA CYS A 228 6.44 -7.42 -9.87
C CYS A 228 7.76 -8.20 -9.81
N GLN A 229 7.96 -9.11 -10.74
CA GLN A 229 9.28 -9.63 -11.05
C GLN A 229 10.07 -8.63 -11.89
N GLU A 230 11.38 -8.56 -11.69
CA GLU A 230 12.28 -7.68 -12.44
C GLU A 230 12.14 -7.86 -13.96
N GLY A 231 11.85 -6.77 -14.67
CA GLY A 231 11.65 -6.79 -16.12
C GLY A 231 10.35 -7.46 -16.59
N SER A 232 9.43 -7.75 -15.67
CA SER A 232 8.14 -8.38 -15.95
C SER A 232 7.00 -7.62 -15.30
N ARG A 233 5.79 -7.84 -15.79
CA ARG A 233 4.54 -7.36 -15.20
C ARG A 233 3.77 -8.48 -14.49
N ASN A 234 4.47 -9.55 -14.14
CA ASN A 234 3.90 -10.70 -13.44
C ASN A 234 4.50 -10.83 -12.04
N THR A 235 3.73 -11.39 -11.13
CA THR A 235 4.20 -11.89 -9.84
C THR A 235 4.49 -13.38 -9.99
N GLU A 236 5.67 -13.82 -9.60
CA GLU A 236 6.10 -15.20 -9.73
C GLU A 236 6.12 -15.95 -8.40
N LYS A 237 6.28 -17.27 -8.48
CA LYS A 237 6.26 -18.15 -7.30
C LYS A 237 7.25 -17.74 -6.21
N ALA A 238 8.42 -17.22 -6.58
CA ALA A 238 9.43 -16.78 -5.60
C ALA A 238 8.93 -15.63 -4.73
N GLN A 239 8.19 -14.68 -5.32
CA GLN A 239 7.61 -13.54 -4.62
C GLN A 239 6.46 -13.99 -3.72
N TRP A 240 5.59 -14.90 -4.20
CA TRP A 240 4.53 -15.48 -3.37
C TRP A 240 5.06 -16.19 -2.14
N ILE A 241 6.20 -16.88 -2.24
CA ILE A 241 6.87 -17.51 -1.09
C ILE A 241 7.34 -16.48 -0.07
N ILE A 242 7.84 -15.33 -0.52
CA ILE A 242 8.27 -14.25 0.38
C ILE A 242 7.06 -13.58 1.04
N MET A 243 6.01 -13.32 0.28
CA MET A 243 4.75 -12.78 0.83
C MET A 243 4.09 -13.75 1.81
N ASP A 244 4.20 -15.08 1.58
CA ASP A 244 3.76 -16.07 2.55
C ASP A 244 4.51 -15.96 3.89
N LYS A 245 5.82 -15.68 3.88
CA LYS A 245 6.57 -15.47 5.14
C LYS A 245 6.01 -14.29 5.94
N ILE A 246 5.64 -13.20 5.26
CA ILE A 246 5.00 -12.03 5.90
C ILE A 246 3.62 -12.42 6.44
N TYR A 247 2.80 -13.10 5.65
CA TYR A 247 1.51 -13.61 6.07
C TYR A 247 1.62 -14.47 7.33
N GLN A 248 2.52 -15.44 7.36
CA GLN A 248 2.72 -16.31 8.51
C GLN A 248 3.18 -15.55 9.75
N ALA A 249 3.99 -14.52 9.59
CA ALA A 249 4.44 -13.66 10.68
C ALA A 249 3.27 -12.87 11.27
N ILE A 250 2.47 -12.21 10.43
CA ILE A 250 1.25 -11.50 10.85
C ILE A 250 0.30 -12.47 11.58
N ARG A 251 0.04 -13.66 11.04
CA ARG A 251 -0.93 -14.63 11.58
C ARG A 251 -0.54 -15.18 12.95
N LYS A 252 0.73 -15.16 13.33
CA LYS A 252 1.15 -15.50 14.70
C LYS A 252 0.61 -14.52 15.73
N ILE A 253 0.39 -13.28 15.34
CA ILE A 253 -0.02 -12.15 16.19
C ILE A 253 -1.51 -11.86 15.98
N ASP A 254 -1.88 -11.62 14.73
CA ASP A 254 -3.20 -11.23 14.30
C ASP A 254 -3.88 -12.33 13.47
N LYS A 255 -4.87 -12.98 14.07
CA LYS A 255 -5.67 -14.03 13.42
C LYS A 255 -6.98 -13.50 12.85
N LYS A 256 -7.24 -12.21 12.99
CA LYS A 256 -8.56 -11.61 12.74
C LYS A 256 -8.64 -10.81 11.46
N HIS A 257 -7.69 -9.91 11.20
CA HIS A 257 -7.76 -9.07 10.02
C HIS A 257 -7.63 -9.86 8.72
N VAL A 258 -8.31 -9.38 7.70
CA VAL A 258 -8.07 -9.83 6.33
C VAL A 258 -6.65 -9.43 5.93
N ILE A 259 -5.97 -10.28 5.19
CA ILE A 259 -4.69 -9.95 4.55
C ILE A 259 -4.92 -9.92 3.06
N THR A 260 -4.54 -8.81 2.44
CA THR A 260 -4.59 -8.63 0.99
C THR A 260 -3.26 -8.98 0.37
N PHE A 261 -3.34 -9.69 -0.73
CA PHE A 261 -2.23 -9.93 -1.62
C PHE A 261 -2.51 -9.27 -2.96
N GLU A 262 -1.57 -8.50 -3.43
CA GLU A 262 -1.59 -8.00 -4.80
C GLU A 262 -0.84 -8.93 -5.75
N GLY A 263 -1.31 -8.99 -6.98
CA GLY A 263 -0.49 -9.38 -8.10
C GLY A 263 0.14 -8.13 -8.72
N CYS A 264 1.19 -8.31 -9.51
CA CYS A 264 1.59 -7.27 -10.43
C CYS A 264 0.43 -7.00 -11.42
N TRP A 265 0.61 -6.39 -12.53
CA TRP A 265 -0.50 -5.96 -13.40
C TRP A 265 -1.29 -7.10 -14.11
N TYR A 266 -0.92 -8.35 -13.89
CA TYR A 266 -1.61 -9.50 -14.48
C TYR A 266 -2.24 -10.42 -13.43
N TYR A 267 -3.56 -10.50 -13.43
CA TYR A 267 -4.35 -11.38 -12.56
C TYR A 267 -4.14 -12.88 -12.82
N SER A 268 -3.54 -13.25 -13.94
CA SER A 268 -3.23 -14.65 -14.25
C SER A 268 -2.15 -15.26 -13.34
N SER A 269 -1.43 -14.44 -12.57
CA SER A 269 -0.34 -14.88 -11.71
C SER A 269 -0.77 -15.22 -10.28
N PHE A 270 -2.03 -14.97 -9.88
CA PHE A 270 -2.49 -15.26 -8.53
C PHE A 270 -2.49 -16.76 -8.22
N PRO A 271 -1.92 -17.20 -7.08
CA PRO A 271 -1.93 -18.59 -6.68
C PRO A 271 -3.29 -18.96 -6.06
N ASN A 272 -3.57 -20.27 -5.98
CA ASN A 272 -4.67 -20.73 -5.15
C ASN A 272 -4.29 -20.59 -3.67
N PRO A 273 -5.09 -19.90 -2.82
CA PRO A 273 -4.79 -19.75 -1.39
C PRO A 273 -4.58 -21.08 -0.67
N LYS A 274 -5.24 -22.15 -1.11
CA LYS A 274 -5.10 -23.50 -0.54
C LYS A 274 -3.70 -24.08 -0.69
N ASP A 275 -2.97 -23.65 -1.72
CA ASP A 275 -1.59 -24.14 -1.97
C ASP A 275 -0.61 -23.65 -0.90
N TYR A 276 -0.96 -22.54 -0.21
CA TYR A 276 -0.19 -21.91 0.86
C TYR A 276 -0.84 -22.09 2.24
N GLY A 277 -2.06 -22.61 2.31
CA GLY A 277 -2.84 -22.68 3.54
C GLY A 277 -3.31 -21.31 4.04
N TRP A 278 -3.49 -20.35 3.12
CA TRP A 278 -3.97 -19.03 3.48
C TRP A 278 -5.47 -19.03 3.80
N GLU A 279 -5.81 -18.38 4.90
CA GLU A 279 -7.17 -18.19 5.38
C GLU A 279 -7.42 -16.71 5.64
N ASN A 280 -8.68 -16.29 5.49
CA ASN A 280 -9.11 -14.91 5.67
C ASN A 280 -8.27 -13.92 4.85
N VAL A 281 -8.19 -14.17 3.55
CA VAL A 281 -7.41 -13.40 2.59
C VAL A 281 -8.28 -12.89 1.46
N MET A 282 -7.84 -11.84 0.80
CA MET A 282 -8.41 -11.33 -0.43
C MET A 282 -7.31 -10.95 -1.42
N TYR A 283 -7.69 -10.73 -2.66
CA TYR A 283 -6.78 -10.27 -3.70
C TYR A 283 -7.10 -8.85 -4.13
N GLU A 284 -6.07 -8.11 -4.53
CA GLU A 284 -6.20 -6.79 -5.14
C GLU A 284 -5.62 -6.81 -6.54
N ILE A 285 -6.25 -6.07 -7.45
CA ILE A 285 -5.87 -5.96 -8.83
C ILE A 285 -5.91 -4.49 -9.23
N HIS A 286 -4.84 -3.98 -9.81
CA HIS A 286 -4.79 -2.63 -10.36
C HIS A 286 -5.19 -2.66 -11.83
N LEU A 287 -6.27 -1.96 -12.16
CA LEU A 287 -6.81 -1.85 -13.51
C LEU A 287 -6.92 -0.39 -13.91
N TYR A 288 -6.22 -0.03 -14.97
CA TYR A 288 -6.29 1.30 -15.56
C TYR A 288 -6.95 1.23 -16.94
N ASN A 289 -8.06 1.94 -17.11
CA ASN A 289 -8.74 2.03 -18.40
C ASN A 289 -8.08 3.07 -19.32
N TRP A 290 -6.98 2.69 -19.96
CA TRP A 290 -6.30 3.49 -20.97
C TRP A 290 -7.00 3.49 -22.33
N SER A 291 -8.10 2.74 -22.48
CA SER A 291 -8.88 2.64 -23.69
C SER A 291 -10.08 3.58 -23.67
N SER A 292 -10.69 3.78 -24.82
CA SER A 292 -11.93 4.56 -24.95
C SER A 292 -13.21 3.74 -24.76
N ILE A 293 -13.11 2.53 -24.24
CA ILE A 293 -14.29 1.70 -23.94
C ILE A 293 -14.98 2.19 -22.67
N SER A 294 -16.28 1.93 -22.55
CA SER A 294 -17.01 2.28 -21.34
C SER A 294 -16.49 1.51 -20.13
N TYR A 295 -16.54 2.13 -18.94
CA TYR A 295 -16.11 1.48 -17.71
C TYR A 295 -16.90 0.19 -17.43
N ASP A 296 -18.21 0.16 -17.70
CA ASP A 296 -19.03 -1.04 -17.51
C ASP A 296 -18.52 -2.22 -18.34
N LEU A 297 -18.18 -2.00 -19.62
CA LEU A 297 -17.63 -3.03 -20.48
C LEU A 297 -16.20 -3.42 -20.05
N PHE A 298 -15.41 -2.45 -19.61
CA PHE A 298 -14.06 -2.66 -19.13
C PHE A 298 -14.06 -3.57 -17.88
N PHE A 299 -14.87 -3.26 -16.86
CA PHE A 299 -14.99 -4.08 -15.67
C PHE A 299 -15.62 -5.44 -15.94
N ALA A 300 -16.67 -5.51 -16.77
CA ALA A 300 -17.28 -6.79 -17.13
C ALA A 300 -16.29 -7.74 -17.84
N PHE A 301 -15.39 -7.20 -18.66
CA PHE A 301 -14.33 -7.99 -19.30
C PHE A 301 -13.31 -8.50 -18.27
N HIS A 302 -12.92 -7.66 -17.31
CA HIS A 302 -11.97 -8.04 -16.27
C HIS A 302 -12.59 -9.04 -15.29
N ASP A 303 -13.86 -8.88 -14.89
CA ASP A 303 -14.58 -9.86 -14.08
C ASP A 303 -14.65 -11.22 -14.78
N PHE A 304 -14.92 -11.24 -16.07
CA PHE A 304 -14.90 -12.45 -16.88
C PHE A 304 -13.51 -13.11 -16.86
N LEU A 305 -12.45 -12.35 -17.08
CA LEU A 305 -11.08 -12.88 -17.06
C LEU A 305 -10.68 -13.38 -15.65
N PHE A 306 -11.07 -12.67 -14.60
CA PHE A 306 -10.78 -13.09 -13.24
C PHE A 306 -11.54 -14.36 -12.83
N SER A 307 -12.72 -14.60 -13.43
CA SER A 307 -13.52 -15.79 -13.16
C SER A 307 -12.81 -17.10 -13.50
N PHE A 308 -11.79 -17.09 -14.37
CA PHE A 308 -10.94 -18.27 -14.63
C PHE A 308 -10.07 -18.66 -13.44
N HIS A 309 -9.87 -17.75 -12.46
CA HIS A 309 -9.16 -17.97 -11.23
C HIS A 309 -10.14 -18.02 -10.06
N ASP A 310 -11.21 -18.82 -10.18
CA ASP A 310 -12.24 -18.95 -9.16
C ASP A 310 -11.72 -19.71 -7.92
N TYR A 311 -10.91 -19.02 -7.13
CA TYR A 311 -10.35 -19.56 -5.89
C TYR A 311 -11.25 -19.37 -4.67
N ASN A 312 -12.47 -18.88 -4.88
CA ASN A 312 -13.43 -18.63 -3.80
C ASN A 312 -12.90 -17.66 -2.71
N VAL A 313 -12.23 -16.62 -3.14
CA VAL A 313 -11.78 -15.49 -2.31
C VAL A 313 -12.36 -14.18 -2.83
N PRO A 314 -12.58 -13.18 -1.97
CA PRO A 314 -12.97 -11.85 -2.45
C PRO A 314 -11.78 -11.19 -3.16
N TYR A 315 -12.10 -10.26 -4.04
CA TYR A 315 -11.11 -9.36 -4.65
C TYR A 315 -11.67 -7.94 -4.76
N TYR A 316 -10.79 -6.97 -4.88
CA TYR A 316 -11.14 -5.58 -5.22
C TYR A 316 -10.16 -5.01 -6.25
N VAL A 317 -10.55 -3.85 -6.80
CA VAL A 317 -9.85 -3.16 -7.89
C VAL A 317 -9.66 -1.71 -7.51
#